data_0811b1ce4196717c7d691fdc23c77987
#
_entry.id   0811b1ce4196717c7d691fdc23c77987
#
_cell.length_a   1.000
_cell.length_b   1.000
_cell.length_c   1.000
_cell.angle_alpha   90.00
_cell.angle_beta   90.00
_cell.angle_gamma   90.00
#
_symmetry.space_group_name_H-M   'P 1'
#
loop_
_entity.id
_entity.type
_entity.pdbx_description
1 polymer ?
#
loop_
_entity_poly.entity_id
_entity_poly.type
_entity_poly.pdbx_seq_one_letter_code
_entity_poly.pdbx_strand_id
1 'polypeptide(L)'
;MILKSNARYALACPTSMGLRITPENRMAVQNSNLFYLQATSAESNVLNIASSLGRECLVLTKFVKGSPMADFIKRQLRARNIRFEGLEVEQGGPWGYRHQFNIADSGFGLRAPRLWNDRAGEVGRTLSIEDFDIERIFGQEGVGILHLSGLIAAMSHETTECCLALAKAAKQYGTLVSFDLNYRATFWKGREEELSKAFSEIASLADVLIGNEEDFQLCLGFKGPEAGGKDLASKIKSFKAMISQVQEQYPNAKMFATTLRQVISANEHLWGAILLADGKWYVEEPRAIQVLDRIGGGDGFSGGLLYGVLNGWEPEKCLQFGWATGVMAASSLNDYAEPADEKQVWDIYKGNARVQR
;
A
#
# COMPACT_ATOMS: atom_id res chain seq x y z
N MET A 1 -8.13 -12.36 -14.94
CA MET A 1 -6.74 -12.65 -14.50
C MET A 1 -6.62 -14.09 -14.05
N ILE A 2 -5.51 -14.76 -14.30
CA ILE A 2 -5.28 -16.16 -13.90
C ILE A 2 -4.22 -16.14 -12.80
N LEU A 3 -4.58 -16.58 -11.62
CA LEU A 3 -3.65 -16.75 -10.51
C LEU A 3 -2.81 -18.00 -10.67
N LYS A 4 -1.55 -17.94 -10.25
CA LYS A 4 -0.66 -19.10 -10.20
C LYS A 4 -1.25 -20.16 -9.25
N SER A 5 -1.50 -21.37 -9.75
CA SER A 5 -1.94 -22.48 -8.91
C SER A 5 -0.81 -22.91 -7.98
N ASN A 6 -1.16 -23.27 -6.74
CA ASN A 6 -0.24 -23.77 -5.72
C ASN A 6 0.88 -22.79 -5.28
N ALA A 7 0.67 -21.48 -5.40
CA ALA A 7 1.58 -20.51 -4.81
C ALA A 7 1.52 -20.61 -3.28
N ARG A 8 2.69 -20.74 -2.64
CA ARG A 8 2.82 -20.73 -1.18
C ARG A 8 2.43 -19.36 -0.62
N TYR A 9 2.97 -18.30 -1.22
CA TYR A 9 2.70 -16.93 -0.79
C TYR A 9 1.56 -16.35 -1.62
N ALA A 10 0.48 -15.97 -0.96
CA ALA A 10 -0.62 -15.27 -1.61
C ALA A 10 -0.19 -13.89 -2.13
N LEU A 11 0.49 -13.14 -1.27
CA LEU A 11 1.07 -11.82 -1.58
C LEU A 11 2.53 -11.78 -1.17
N ALA A 12 3.36 -11.13 -1.98
CA ALA A 12 4.72 -10.73 -1.61
C ALA A 12 4.95 -9.26 -1.96
N CYS A 13 5.82 -8.57 -1.22
CA CYS A 13 6.22 -7.19 -1.54
C CYS A 13 7.68 -6.92 -1.13
N PRO A 14 8.46 -6.18 -1.94
CA PRO A 14 9.66 -5.52 -1.48
C PRO A 14 9.27 -4.31 -0.64
N THR A 15 9.97 -4.04 0.44
CA THR A 15 9.67 -2.87 1.28
C THR A 15 10.82 -2.45 2.18
N SER A 16 10.85 -1.20 2.56
CA SER A 16 11.64 -0.68 3.67
C SER A 16 10.80 -0.66 4.94
N MET A 17 10.98 -1.65 5.80
CA MET A 17 10.29 -1.69 7.08
C MET A 17 10.77 -0.58 8.01
N GLY A 18 9.84 0.16 8.55
CA GLY A 18 10.09 1.25 9.48
C GLY A 18 9.23 1.20 10.73
N LEU A 19 9.28 2.26 11.48
CA LEU A 19 8.58 2.43 12.75
C LEU A 19 7.73 3.68 12.69
N ARG A 20 6.45 3.54 12.98
CA ARG A 20 5.58 4.67 13.24
C ARG A 20 5.59 4.99 14.71
N ILE A 21 5.73 6.28 15.02
CA ILE A 21 5.66 6.87 16.36
C ILE A 21 4.43 7.76 16.39
N THR A 22 3.41 7.35 17.15
CA THR A 22 2.12 8.04 17.24
C THR A 22 1.90 8.50 18.68
N PRO A 23 1.63 9.80 18.93
CA PRO A 23 1.31 10.27 20.28
C PRO A 23 0.00 9.66 20.77
N GLU A 24 -0.09 9.41 22.08
CA GLU A 24 -1.34 8.96 22.69
C GLU A 24 -2.47 9.99 22.53
N ASN A 25 -3.70 9.54 22.67
CA ASN A 25 -4.89 10.38 22.76
C ASN A 25 -5.04 11.42 21.64
N ARG A 26 -4.47 11.13 20.45
CA ARG A 26 -4.50 12.03 19.29
C ARG A 26 -3.88 13.41 19.58
N MET A 27 -2.98 13.50 20.52
CA MET A 27 -2.26 14.74 20.84
C MET A 27 -1.36 15.17 19.67
N ALA A 28 -1.01 16.45 19.64
CA ALA A 28 0.08 16.89 18.76
C ALA A 28 1.40 16.35 19.31
N VAL A 29 2.31 15.97 18.41
CA VAL A 29 3.59 15.30 18.74
C VAL A 29 4.37 16.08 19.82
N GLN A 30 4.46 17.40 19.68
CA GLN A 30 5.22 18.25 20.60
C GLN A 30 4.61 18.38 22.01
N ASN A 31 3.40 17.92 22.19
CA ASN A 31 2.66 18.02 23.48
C ASN A 31 2.50 16.68 24.19
N SER A 32 3.05 15.58 23.63
CA SER A 32 2.93 14.26 24.22
C SER A 32 4.26 13.76 24.77
N ASN A 33 4.21 13.10 25.91
CA ASN A 33 5.35 12.37 26.50
C ASN A 33 5.18 10.85 26.34
N LEU A 34 4.03 10.37 25.83
CA LEU A 34 3.73 8.97 25.62
C LEU A 34 3.41 8.72 24.14
N PHE A 35 4.03 7.68 23.60
CA PHE A 35 3.92 7.34 22.19
C PHE A 35 3.71 5.83 22.00
N TYR A 36 2.85 5.48 21.04
CA TYR A 36 2.75 4.13 20.50
C TYR A 36 3.81 3.93 19.42
N LEU A 37 4.47 2.78 19.47
CA LEU A 37 5.43 2.35 18.47
C LEU A 37 4.86 1.19 17.67
N GLN A 38 4.87 1.30 16.34
CA GLN A 38 4.34 0.30 15.42
C GLN A 38 5.36 0.01 14.32
N ALA A 39 5.53 -1.26 13.94
CA ALA A 39 6.28 -1.62 12.76
C ALA A 39 5.37 -1.53 11.53
N THR A 40 5.75 -0.72 10.55
CA THR A 40 4.92 -0.39 9.40
C THR A 40 5.71 -0.12 8.14
N SER A 41 5.07 -0.32 7.02
CA SER A 41 5.41 0.20 5.69
C SER A 41 4.14 0.12 4.83
N ALA A 42 4.02 0.96 3.81
CA ALA A 42 2.84 0.94 2.93
C ALA A 42 2.60 -0.46 2.36
N GLU A 43 3.65 -1.11 1.88
CA GLU A 43 3.57 -2.43 1.25
C GLU A 43 3.16 -3.51 2.26
N SER A 44 3.74 -3.52 3.48
CA SER A 44 3.36 -4.51 4.51
C SER A 44 1.94 -4.30 5.02
N ASN A 45 1.44 -3.06 5.01
CA ASN A 45 0.06 -2.74 5.39
C ASN A 45 -0.93 -3.39 4.42
N VAL A 46 -0.62 -3.38 3.11
CA VAL A 46 -1.43 -4.08 2.08
C VAL A 46 -1.47 -5.58 2.32
N LEU A 47 -0.32 -6.20 2.61
CA LEU A 47 -0.24 -7.64 2.88
C LEU A 47 -1.04 -8.06 4.13
N ASN A 48 -1.18 -7.15 5.08
CA ASN A 48 -1.77 -7.43 6.38
C ASN A 48 -3.22 -7.91 6.30
N ILE A 49 -4.01 -7.45 5.31
CA ILE A 49 -5.38 -7.91 5.11
C ILE A 49 -5.41 -9.40 4.79
N ALA A 50 -4.64 -9.83 3.79
CA ALA A 50 -4.61 -11.24 3.40
C ALA A 50 -4.02 -12.13 4.50
N SER A 51 -2.99 -11.66 5.19
CA SER A 51 -2.35 -12.37 6.29
C SER A 51 -3.29 -12.57 7.48
N SER A 52 -4.03 -11.53 7.90
CA SER A 52 -5.03 -11.62 8.97
C SER A 52 -6.17 -12.58 8.62
N LEU A 53 -6.48 -12.73 7.33
CA LEU A 53 -7.49 -13.66 6.82
C LEU A 53 -6.92 -15.05 6.46
N GLY A 54 -5.75 -15.39 7.03
CA GLY A 54 -5.18 -16.74 6.99
C GLY A 54 -4.35 -17.08 5.75
N ARG A 55 -4.00 -16.11 4.89
CA ARG A 55 -3.11 -16.32 3.75
C ARG A 55 -1.65 -16.14 4.15
N GLU A 56 -0.73 -16.99 3.67
CA GLU A 56 0.71 -16.74 3.85
C GLU A 56 1.13 -15.55 2.97
N CYS A 57 1.81 -14.59 3.58
CA CYS A 57 2.34 -13.40 2.91
C CYS A 57 3.84 -13.24 3.20
N LEU A 58 4.57 -12.61 2.28
CA LEU A 58 6.02 -12.49 2.35
C LEU A 58 6.46 -11.03 2.15
N VAL A 59 7.25 -10.51 3.09
CA VAL A 59 7.97 -9.24 2.96
C VAL A 59 9.42 -9.50 2.58
N LEU A 60 9.88 -8.84 1.52
CA LEU A 60 11.27 -8.82 1.07
C LEU A 60 11.91 -7.50 1.54
N THR A 61 12.90 -7.57 2.45
CA THR A 61 13.43 -6.35 3.10
C THR A 61 14.89 -6.54 3.54
N LYS A 62 15.47 -5.51 4.15
CA LYS A 62 16.76 -5.57 4.84
C LYS A 62 16.63 -5.19 6.30
N PHE A 63 17.47 -5.75 7.14
CA PHE A 63 17.50 -5.45 8.57
C PHE A 63 18.90 -4.99 8.99
N VAL A 64 18.94 -4.11 9.99
CA VAL A 64 20.20 -3.74 10.65
C VAL A 64 20.51 -4.82 11.69
N LYS A 65 21.63 -5.51 11.51
CA LYS A 65 22.07 -6.62 12.36
C LYS A 65 22.22 -6.21 13.83
N GLY A 66 21.63 -6.99 14.72
CA GLY A 66 21.68 -6.73 16.17
C GLY A 66 20.91 -5.49 16.63
N SER A 67 20.16 -4.83 15.76
CA SER A 67 19.36 -3.68 16.14
C SER A 67 18.11 -4.09 16.91
N PRO A 68 17.86 -3.53 18.12
CA PRO A 68 16.62 -3.77 18.86
C PRO A 68 15.36 -3.38 18.07
N MET A 69 15.47 -2.39 17.16
CA MET A 69 14.37 -1.99 16.29
C MET A 69 14.10 -3.03 15.20
N ALA A 70 15.16 -3.66 14.65
CA ALA A 70 14.99 -4.79 13.74
C ALA A 70 14.26 -5.96 14.42
N ASP A 71 14.65 -6.30 15.67
CA ASP A 71 14.00 -7.35 16.45
C ASP A 71 12.54 -7.03 16.76
N PHE A 72 12.24 -5.77 17.07
CA PHE A 72 10.87 -5.30 17.24
C PHE A 72 10.06 -5.48 15.95
N ILE A 73 10.58 -5.04 14.79
CA ILE A 73 9.92 -5.19 13.49
C ILE A 73 9.66 -6.67 13.18
N LYS A 74 10.68 -7.54 13.32
CA LYS A 74 10.56 -8.99 13.10
C LYS A 74 9.50 -9.61 14.00
N ARG A 75 9.44 -9.20 15.28
CA ARG A 75 8.40 -9.66 16.21
C ARG A 75 7.01 -9.25 15.76
N GLN A 76 6.84 -7.99 15.32
CA GLN A 76 5.55 -7.47 14.83
C GLN A 76 5.10 -8.19 13.54
N LEU A 77 6.00 -8.45 12.61
CA LEU A 77 5.69 -9.22 11.39
C LEU A 77 5.24 -10.64 11.73
N ARG A 78 5.94 -11.33 12.67
CA ARG A 78 5.53 -12.67 13.13
C ARG A 78 4.16 -12.66 13.81
N ALA A 79 3.87 -11.65 14.64
CA ALA A 79 2.58 -11.52 15.30
C ALA A 79 1.42 -11.34 14.30
N ARG A 80 1.69 -10.70 13.15
CA ARG A 80 0.74 -10.53 12.04
C ARG A 80 0.76 -11.68 11.04
N ASN A 81 1.45 -12.80 11.35
CA ASN A 81 1.61 -13.95 10.46
C ASN A 81 2.18 -13.62 9.07
N ILE A 82 3.03 -12.59 8.99
CA ILE A 82 3.74 -12.21 7.78
C ILE A 82 5.16 -12.78 7.82
N ARG A 83 5.50 -13.60 6.82
CA ARG A 83 6.87 -14.07 6.62
C ARG A 83 7.74 -12.93 6.11
N PHE A 84 9.02 -13.01 6.40
CA PHE A 84 9.97 -12.03 5.89
C PHE A 84 11.27 -12.71 5.48
N GLU A 85 11.85 -12.20 4.42
CA GLU A 85 13.20 -12.54 3.97
C GLU A 85 13.99 -11.26 3.74
N GLY A 86 15.29 -11.32 4.02
CA GLY A 86 16.16 -10.19 3.80
C GLY A 86 17.52 -10.38 4.47
N LEU A 87 18.49 -9.68 3.92
CA LEU A 87 19.83 -9.67 4.48
C LEU A 87 19.89 -8.84 5.76
N GLU A 88 20.72 -9.29 6.69
CA GLU A 88 21.14 -8.48 7.83
C GLU A 88 22.45 -7.77 7.46
N VAL A 89 22.48 -6.46 7.59
CA VAL A 89 23.65 -5.62 7.31
C VAL A 89 24.19 -4.99 8.59
N GLU A 90 25.48 -4.82 8.67
CA GLU A 90 26.11 -4.12 9.79
C GLU A 90 25.65 -2.66 9.84
N GLN A 91 25.46 -2.12 11.03
CA GLN A 91 25.05 -0.72 11.20
C GLN A 91 26.05 0.26 10.57
N GLY A 92 27.37 -0.03 10.64
CA GLY A 92 28.41 0.86 10.14
C GLY A 92 28.72 2.05 11.06
N GLY A 93 28.54 1.86 12.38
CA GLY A 93 28.78 2.87 13.41
C GLY A 93 27.57 3.77 13.71
N PRO A 94 27.72 4.79 14.60
CA PRO A 94 26.59 5.59 15.08
C PRO A 94 25.85 6.39 13.98
N TRP A 95 26.51 6.68 12.88
CA TRP A 95 25.99 7.44 11.73
C TRP A 95 25.61 6.55 10.54
N GLY A 96 25.64 5.23 10.74
CA GLY A 96 25.35 4.26 9.71
C GLY A 96 23.87 3.97 9.55
N TYR A 97 23.55 2.74 9.13
CA TYR A 97 22.19 2.33 8.81
C TYR A 97 21.28 2.24 10.04
N ARG A 98 20.01 2.55 9.84
CA ARG A 98 18.91 2.35 10.78
C ARG A 98 17.60 2.04 10.04
N HIS A 99 16.58 1.64 10.79
CA HIS A 99 15.19 1.63 10.30
C HIS A 99 14.61 3.04 10.38
N GLN A 100 13.83 3.45 9.39
CA GLN A 100 13.24 4.78 9.30
C GLN A 100 12.16 5.01 10.38
N PHE A 101 11.91 6.27 10.72
CA PHE A 101 10.82 6.68 11.59
C PHE A 101 9.79 7.52 10.83
N ASN A 102 8.50 7.18 11.02
CA ASN A 102 7.36 8.00 10.65
C ASN A 102 6.75 8.56 11.93
N ILE A 103 6.93 9.82 12.20
CA ILE A 103 6.36 10.49 13.37
C ILE A 103 5.08 11.16 12.93
N ALA A 104 3.94 10.71 13.45
CA ALA A 104 2.66 11.17 12.94
C ALA A 104 1.63 11.31 14.06
N ASP A 105 0.91 12.43 14.08
CA ASP A 105 -0.34 12.57 14.82
C ASP A 105 -1.54 12.47 13.87
N SER A 106 -2.65 11.93 14.36
CA SER A 106 -3.87 11.71 13.59
C SER A 106 -4.76 12.96 13.47
N GLY A 107 -4.38 14.08 14.08
CA GLY A 107 -5.22 15.28 14.14
C GLY A 107 -6.48 15.09 14.99
N PHE A 108 -7.28 16.14 15.12
CA PHE A 108 -8.59 16.09 15.78
C PHE A 108 -9.46 17.29 15.35
N GLY A 109 -10.69 17.05 14.95
CA GLY A 109 -11.62 18.11 14.53
C GLY A 109 -11.04 18.92 13.35
N LEU A 110 -10.81 20.21 13.58
CA LEU A 110 -10.21 21.11 12.59
C LEU A 110 -8.68 21.12 12.63
N ARG A 111 -8.04 20.46 13.60
CA ARG A 111 -6.58 20.31 13.65
C ARG A 111 -6.17 19.18 12.71
N ALA A 112 -5.55 19.55 11.60
CA ALA A 112 -5.08 18.58 10.60
C ALA A 112 -4.01 17.63 11.18
N PRO A 113 -3.97 16.37 10.74
CA PRO A 113 -2.88 15.45 11.05
C PRO A 113 -1.55 15.99 10.51
N ARG A 114 -0.45 15.68 11.21
CA ARG A 114 0.90 15.99 10.78
C ARG A 114 1.73 14.74 10.69
N LEU A 115 2.51 14.65 9.63
CA LEU A 115 3.43 13.54 9.36
C LEU A 115 4.84 14.08 9.14
N TRP A 116 5.81 13.49 9.82
CA TRP A 116 7.23 13.72 9.62
C TRP A 116 7.95 12.41 9.36
N ASN A 117 8.57 12.31 8.19
CA ASN A 117 9.37 11.14 7.82
C ASN A 117 10.84 11.42 8.10
N ASP A 118 11.43 10.66 9.02
CA ASP A 118 12.86 10.67 9.27
C ASP A 118 13.49 9.41 8.66
N ARG A 119 14.07 9.58 7.48
CA ARG A 119 14.65 8.52 6.66
C ARG A 119 16.18 8.57 6.59
N ALA A 120 16.84 9.34 7.44
CA ALA A 120 18.30 9.41 7.48
C ALA A 120 18.88 8.02 7.81
N GLY A 121 19.84 7.52 7.02
CA GLY A 121 20.46 6.21 7.21
C GLY A 121 19.51 5.00 7.01
N GLU A 122 18.38 5.18 6.34
CA GLU A 122 17.41 4.12 6.12
C GLU A 122 18.01 2.92 5.34
N VAL A 123 18.02 1.76 5.97
CA VAL A 123 18.63 0.54 5.40
C VAL A 123 17.89 0.04 4.18
N GLY A 124 16.57 0.19 4.13
CA GLY A 124 15.75 -0.29 3.03
C GLY A 124 16.03 0.39 1.69
N ARG A 125 16.65 1.59 1.68
CA ARG A 125 17.09 2.25 0.44
C ARG A 125 18.18 1.48 -0.33
N THR A 126 18.80 0.50 0.28
CA THR A 126 19.86 -0.33 -0.31
C THR A 126 19.36 -1.69 -0.78
N LEU A 127 18.03 -1.90 -0.85
CA LEU A 127 17.46 -3.14 -1.37
C LEU A 127 17.89 -3.35 -2.82
N SER A 128 18.35 -4.57 -3.08
CA SER A 128 18.75 -5.04 -4.42
C SER A 128 18.13 -6.39 -4.72
N ILE A 129 18.01 -6.74 -5.98
CA ILE A 129 17.49 -8.05 -6.42
C ILE A 129 18.41 -9.21 -5.95
N GLU A 130 19.70 -8.97 -5.83
CA GLU A 130 20.71 -9.93 -5.37
C GLU A 130 20.54 -10.30 -3.88
N ASP A 131 19.74 -9.55 -3.14
CA ASP A 131 19.42 -9.87 -1.74
C ASP A 131 18.51 -11.09 -1.59
N PHE A 132 17.90 -11.58 -2.69
CA PHE A 132 16.82 -12.57 -2.66
C PHE A 132 17.08 -13.73 -3.62
N ASP A 133 16.75 -14.94 -3.18
CA ASP A 133 16.72 -16.13 -4.03
C ASP A 133 15.42 -16.16 -4.85
N ILE A 134 15.45 -15.51 -6.01
CA ILE A 134 14.29 -15.31 -6.88
C ILE A 134 13.74 -16.63 -7.43
N GLU A 135 14.61 -17.57 -7.80
CA GLU A 135 14.17 -18.89 -8.30
C GLU A 135 13.43 -19.68 -7.24
N ARG A 136 13.94 -19.70 -6.00
CA ARG A 136 13.26 -20.35 -4.89
C ARG A 136 11.91 -19.67 -4.58
N ILE A 137 11.90 -18.34 -4.42
CA ILE A 137 10.72 -17.59 -3.99
C ILE A 137 9.60 -17.66 -5.04
N PHE A 138 9.91 -17.31 -6.31
CA PHE A 138 8.90 -17.21 -7.38
C PHE A 138 8.71 -18.53 -8.15
N GLY A 139 9.80 -19.31 -8.33
CA GLY A 139 9.77 -20.55 -9.10
C GLY A 139 9.29 -21.73 -8.28
N GLN A 140 9.95 -22.03 -7.16
CA GLN A 140 9.73 -23.25 -6.37
C GLN A 140 8.59 -23.07 -5.35
N GLU A 141 8.63 -22.01 -4.51
CA GLU A 141 7.60 -21.75 -3.51
C GLU A 141 6.36 -21.10 -4.12
N GLY A 142 6.57 -20.21 -5.05
CA GLY A 142 5.50 -19.52 -5.78
C GLY A 142 4.88 -18.35 -5.02
N VAL A 143 4.58 -17.29 -5.77
CA VAL A 143 3.90 -16.08 -5.31
C VAL A 143 2.66 -15.87 -6.18
N GLY A 144 1.50 -15.64 -5.57
CA GLY A 144 0.26 -15.35 -6.29
C GLY A 144 0.25 -13.95 -6.88
N ILE A 145 0.53 -12.95 -6.06
CA ILE A 145 0.60 -11.54 -6.46
C ILE A 145 1.85 -10.91 -5.85
N LEU A 146 2.69 -10.28 -6.68
CA LEU A 146 3.71 -9.34 -6.25
C LEU A 146 3.07 -7.95 -6.17
N HIS A 147 3.06 -7.35 -4.97
CA HIS A 147 2.61 -5.97 -4.78
C HIS A 147 3.81 -5.04 -4.71
N LEU A 148 3.83 -4.06 -5.59
CA LEU A 148 4.82 -2.98 -5.65
C LEU A 148 4.14 -1.65 -5.32
N SER A 149 4.83 -0.75 -4.66
CA SER A 149 4.39 0.63 -4.50
C SER A 149 5.42 1.62 -5.04
N GLY A 150 4.93 2.76 -5.49
CA GLY A 150 5.77 3.85 -5.94
C GLY A 150 6.62 4.43 -4.82
N LEU A 151 6.27 4.21 -3.55
CA LEU A 151 7.08 4.65 -2.43
C LEU A 151 8.41 3.90 -2.40
N ILE A 152 8.40 2.56 -2.45
CA ILE A 152 9.64 1.79 -2.48
C ILE A 152 10.35 1.92 -3.83
N ALA A 153 9.62 1.95 -4.93
CA ALA A 153 10.19 2.07 -6.27
C ALA A 153 10.91 3.41 -6.50
N ALA A 154 10.50 4.49 -5.83
CA ALA A 154 11.13 5.81 -5.98
C ALA A 154 12.18 6.13 -4.91
N MET A 155 12.42 5.26 -3.94
CA MET A 155 13.20 5.56 -2.75
C MET A 155 14.68 5.82 -3.04
N SER A 156 15.30 5.02 -3.91
CA SER A 156 16.67 5.15 -4.37
C SER A 156 16.82 4.54 -5.75
N HIS A 157 17.99 4.71 -6.39
CA HIS A 157 18.28 4.04 -7.66
C HIS A 157 18.25 2.51 -7.51
N GLU A 158 18.84 1.99 -6.44
CA GLU A 158 18.90 0.56 -6.14
C GLU A 158 17.50 -0.05 -5.99
N THR A 159 16.61 0.63 -5.26
CA THR A 159 15.23 0.15 -5.08
C THR A 159 14.40 0.26 -6.35
N THR A 160 14.67 1.24 -7.21
CA THR A 160 14.04 1.35 -8.53
C THR A 160 14.38 0.13 -9.38
N GLU A 161 15.68 -0.19 -9.50
CA GLU A 161 16.17 -1.36 -10.26
C GLU A 161 15.66 -2.68 -9.65
N CYS A 162 15.64 -2.78 -8.31
CA CYS A 162 15.10 -3.94 -7.60
C CYS A 162 13.63 -4.16 -7.94
N CYS A 163 12.79 -3.12 -7.89
CA CYS A 163 11.36 -3.23 -8.21
C CYS A 163 11.12 -3.62 -9.67
N LEU A 164 11.89 -3.06 -10.60
CA LEU A 164 11.86 -3.45 -12.03
C LEU A 164 12.24 -4.92 -12.22
N ALA A 165 13.32 -5.37 -11.61
CA ALA A 165 13.79 -6.75 -11.70
C ALA A 165 12.77 -7.73 -11.09
N LEU A 166 12.18 -7.39 -9.92
CA LEU A 166 11.13 -8.18 -9.30
C LEU A 166 9.87 -8.26 -10.16
N ALA A 167 9.44 -7.15 -10.79
CA ALA A 167 8.29 -7.15 -11.70
C ALA A 167 8.53 -8.09 -12.91
N LYS A 168 9.71 -8.03 -13.51
CA LYS A 168 10.10 -8.91 -14.61
C LYS A 168 10.14 -10.39 -14.19
N ALA A 169 10.75 -10.68 -13.04
CA ALA A 169 10.77 -12.02 -12.47
C ALA A 169 9.34 -12.54 -12.18
N ALA A 170 8.48 -11.73 -11.58
CA ALA A 170 7.09 -12.08 -11.32
C ALA A 170 6.38 -12.53 -12.61
N LYS A 171 6.51 -11.77 -13.70
CA LYS A 171 5.91 -12.14 -14.99
C LYS A 171 6.51 -13.41 -15.57
N GLN A 172 7.84 -13.60 -15.45
CA GLN A 172 8.52 -14.83 -15.90
C GLN A 172 7.97 -16.09 -15.22
N TYR A 173 7.65 -16.00 -13.91
CA TYR A 173 7.14 -17.11 -13.13
C TYR A 173 5.62 -17.19 -13.04
N GLY A 174 4.88 -16.38 -13.81
CA GLY A 174 3.41 -16.39 -13.84
C GLY A 174 2.74 -15.80 -12.61
N THR A 175 3.45 -14.97 -11.86
CA THR A 175 2.94 -14.19 -10.73
C THR A 175 2.25 -12.93 -11.25
N LEU A 176 1.08 -12.59 -10.73
CA LEU A 176 0.43 -11.29 -11.03
C LEU A 176 1.20 -10.14 -10.39
N VAL A 177 1.21 -8.99 -11.06
CA VAL A 177 1.83 -7.77 -10.55
C VAL A 177 0.75 -6.74 -10.22
N SER A 178 0.72 -6.28 -8.98
CA SER A 178 -0.05 -5.12 -8.52
C SER A 178 0.90 -3.96 -8.29
N PHE A 179 0.58 -2.80 -8.86
CA PHE A 179 1.38 -1.59 -8.69
C PHE A 179 0.51 -0.43 -8.19
N ASP A 180 0.76 0.00 -6.96
CA ASP A 180 0.22 1.24 -6.40
C ASP A 180 1.20 2.38 -6.71
N LEU A 181 0.77 3.36 -7.50
CA LEU A 181 1.62 4.45 -7.98
C LEU A 181 2.17 5.33 -6.85
N ASN A 182 1.41 5.53 -5.80
CA ASN A 182 1.81 6.07 -4.49
C ASN A 182 2.87 7.19 -4.57
N TYR A 183 2.59 8.25 -5.33
CA TYR A 183 3.50 9.36 -5.60
C TYR A 183 4.01 10.03 -4.33
N ARG A 184 5.31 10.34 -4.31
CA ARG A 184 5.95 11.11 -3.22
C ARG A 184 6.91 12.14 -3.78
N ALA A 185 6.49 13.39 -3.85
CA ALA A 185 7.24 14.51 -4.43
C ALA A 185 8.69 14.59 -3.95
N THR A 186 8.95 14.26 -2.66
CA THR A 186 10.29 14.31 -2.07
C THR A 186 11.27 13.31 -2.68
N PHE A 187 10.80 12.17 -3.19
CA PHE A 187 11.64 11.16 -3.84
C PHE A 187 11.81 11.42 -5.33
N TRP A 188 10.85 12.12 -5.93
CA TRP A 188 10.87 12.44 -7.36
C TRP A 188 11.79 13.60 -7.70
N LYS A 189 12.00 14.54 -6.76
CA LYS A 189 12.79 15.74 -7.00
C LYS A 189 14.20 15.43 -7.51
N GLY A 190 14.47 15.85 -8.76
CA GLY A 190 15.75 15.62 -9.45
C GLY A 190 15.93 14.23 -10.03
N ARG A 191 14.88 13.40 -10.03
CA ARG A 191 14.85 12.05 -10.60
C ARG A 191 13.64 11.82 -11.52
N GLU A 192 12.98 12.91 -11.94
CA GLU A 192 11.70 12.87 -12.65
C GLU A 192 11.76 12.03 -13.93
N GLU A 193 12.82 12.19 -14.73
CA GLU A 193 13.00 11.42 -15.97
C GLU A 193 13.26 9.94 -15.71
N GLU A 194 14.14 9.61 -14.76
CA GLU A 194 14.45 8.23 -14.34
C GLU A 194 13.19 7.54 -13.87
N LEU A 195 12.47 8.17 -12.92
CA LEU A 195 11.30 7.57 -12.29
C LEU A 195 10.11 7.46 -13.24
N SER A 196 9.89 8.46 -14.10
CA SER A 196 8.83 8.39 -15.12
C SER A 196 9.03 7.18 -16.03
N LYS A 197 10.27 6.93 -16.48
CA LYS A 197 10.61 5.75 -17.29
C LYS A 197 10.39 4.45 -16.51
N ALA A 198 10.93 4.36 -15.30
CA ALA A 198 10.83 3.15 -14.47
C ALA A 198 9.37 2.81 -14.11
N PHE A 199 8.57 3.82 -13.71
CA PHE A 199 7.16 3.63 -13.40
C PHE A 199 6.34 3.20 -14.61
N SER A 200 6.62 3.79 -15.79
CA SER A 200 5.99 3.36 -17.04
C SER A 200 6.34 1.91 -17.37
N GLU A 201 7.59 1.48 -17.16
CA GLU A 201 8.01 0.09 -17.38
C GLU A 201 7.34 -0.87 -16.39
N ILE A 202 7.28 -0.54 -15.09
CA ILE A 202 6.56 -1.35 -14.10
C ILE A 202 5.06 -1.41 -14.45
N ALA A 203 4.44 -0.27 -14.80
CA ALA A 203 3.03 -0.21 -15.19
C ALA A 203 2.72 -1.07 -16.41
N SER A 204 3.65 -1.19 -17.37
CA SER A 204 3.50 -2.06 -18.53
C SER A 204 3.48 -3.55 -18.19
N LEU A 205 4.06 -3.94 -17.04
CA LEU A 205 4.09 -5.31 -16.51
C LEU A 205 2.95 -5.57 -15.54
N ALA A 206 2.27 -4.53 -15.07
CA ALA A 206 1.24 -4.65 -14.04
C ALA A 206 -0.07 -5.27 -14.59
N ASP A 207 -0.70 -6.10 -13.76
CA ASP A 207 -2.04 -6.64 -13.97
C ASP A 207 -3.11 -5.79 -13.25
N VAL A 208 -2.72 -5.14 -12.13
CA VAL A 208 -3.56 -4.23 -11.34
C VAL A 208 -2.80 -2.93 -11.12
N LEU A 209 -3.38 -1.81 -11.53
CA LEU A 209 -2.87 -0.47 -11.28
C LEU A 209 -3.76 0.24 -10.26
N ILE A 210 -3.14 0.75 -9.20
CA ILE A 210 -3.81 1.47 -8.12
C ILE A 210 -3.17 2.86 -8.00
N GLY A 211 -3.97 3.86 -7.72
CA GLY A 211 -3.50 5.23 -7.53
C GLY A 211 -4.67 6.19 -7.47
N ASN A 212 -4.46 7.36 -6.90
CA ASN A 212 -5.41 8.46 -6.98
C ASN A 212 -5.20 9.27 -8.29
N GLU A 213 -6.03 10.29 -8.49
CA GLU A 213 -5.97 11.12 -9.69
C GLU A 213 -4.62 11.82 -9.88
N GLU A 214 -3.96 12.22 -8.79
CA GLU A 214 -2.65 12.87 -8.82
C GLU A 214 -1.54 11.86 -9.16
N ASP A 215 -1.62 10.65 -8.63
CA ASP A 215 -0.64 9.60 -8.87
C ASP A 215 -0.54 9.25 -10.36
N PHE A 216 -1.68 9.05 -11.05
CA PHE A 216 -1.68 8.77 -12.49
C PHE A 216 -1.14 9.94 -13.33
N GLN A 217 -1.40 11.17 -12.91
CA GLN A 217 -0.92 12.36 -13.60
C GLN A 217 0.60 12.52 -13.43
N LEU A 218 1.08 12.47 -12.21
CA LEU A 218 2.48 12.78 -11.87
C LEU A 218 3.44 11.62 -12.14
N CYS A 219 3.00 10.36 -11.95
CA CYS A 219 3.85 9.21 -12.20
C CYS A 219 3.87 8.79 -13.68
N LEU A 220 2.74 8.87 -14.38
CA LEU A 220 2.59 8.33 -15.72
C LEU A 220 2.33 9.40 -16.79
N GLY A 221 2.23 10.69 -16.41
CA GLY A 221 2.13 11.82 -17.33
C GLY A 221 0.76 12.01 -17.98
N PHE A 222 -0.31 11.40 -17.47
CA PHE A 222 -1.65 11.58 -18.02
C PHE A 222 -2.30 12.87 -17.51
N LYS A 223 -3.10 13.51 -18.38
CA LYS A 223 -3.93 14.64 -17.95
C LYS A 223 -5.21 14.13 -17.30
N GLY A 224 -5.48 14.60 -16.09
CA GLY A 224 -6.64 14.20 -15.31
C GLY A 224 -7.28 15.36 -14.55
N PRO A 225 -8.23 15.09 -13.63
CA PRO A 225 -8.86 16.12 -12.83
C PRO A 225 -7.86 16.77 -11.85
N GLU A 226 -8.10 18.04 -11.53
CA GLU A 226 -7.32 18.70 -10.46
C GLU A 226 -7.53 17.99 -9.12
N ALA A 227 -6.42 17.72 -8.41
CA ALA A 227 -6.47 17.15 -7.07
C ALA A 227 -7.22 18.09 -6.11
N GLY A 228 -8.11 17.53 -5.27
CA GLY A 228 -8.81 18.31 -4.24
C GLY A 228 -10.04 19.11 -4.66
N GLY A 229 -10.48 19.11 -5.93
CA GLY A 229 -11.71 19.79 -6.38
C GLY A 229 -12.95 19.40 -5.56
N LYS A 230 -13.94 20.32 -5.44
CA LYS A 230 -15.10 20.13 -4.54
C LYS A 230 -16.23 19.29 -5.15
N ASP A 231 -16.34 19.23 -6.47
CA ASP A 231 -17.41 18.47 -7.14
C ASP A 231 -16.95 17.05 -7.49
N LEU A 232 -17.42 16.10 -6.71
CA LEU A 232 -17.06 14.69 -6.83
C LEU A 232 -17.56 14.06 -8.14
N ALA A 233 -18.72 14.44 -8.64
CA ALA A 233 -19.28 13.88 -9.89
C ALA A 233 -18.44 14.29 -11.12
N SER A 234 -18.01 15.54 -11.18
CA SER A 234 -17.09 16.03 -12.22
C SER A 234 -15.74 15.32 -12.15
N LYS A 235 -15.23 15.05 -10.92
CA LYS A 235 -13.99 14.30 -10.72
C LYS A 235 -14.10 12.86 -11.22
N ILE A 236 -15.17 12.16 -10.91
CA ILE A 236 -15.42 10.79 -11.39
C ILE A 236 -15.40 10.76 -12.92
N LYS A 237 -16.07 11.72 -13.57
CA LYS A 237 -16.09 11.80 -15.03
C LYS A 237 -14.69 12.02 -15.62
N SER A 238 -13.95 12.98 -15.08
CA SER A 238 -12.59 13.29 -15.54
C SER A 238 -11.63 12.13 -15.24
N PHE A 239 -11.77 11.50 -14.09
CA PHE A 239 -11.00 10.31 -13.72
C PHE A 239 -11.26 9.15 -14.70
N LYS A 240 -12.53 8.86 -15.02
CA LYS A 240 -12.88 7.84 -16.02
C LYS A 240 -12.24 8.13 -17.38
N ALA A 241 -12.25 9.37 -17.83
CA ALA A 241 -11.63 9.76 -19.10
C ALA A 241 -10.12 9.59 -19.08
N MET A 242 -9.44 9.92 -17.97
CA MET A 242 -8.01 9.72 -17.78
C MET A 242 -7.65 8.23 -17.78
N ILE A 243 -8.37 7.41 -17.00
CA ILE A 243 -8.09 5.97 -16.90
C ILE A 243 -8.33 5.24 -18.22
N SER A 244 -9.27 5.71 -19.06
CA SER A 244 -9.42 5.15 -20.41
C SER A 244 -8.15 5.33 -21.24
N GLN A 245 -7.47 6.48 -21.15
CA GLN A 245 -6.17 6.68 -21.81
C GLN A 245 -5.07 5.82 -21.19
N VAL A 246 -5.06 5.67 -19.86
CA VAL A 246 -4.11 4.77 -19.17
C VAL A 246 -4.28 3.33 -19.64
N GLN A 247 -5.51 2.85 -19.76
CA GLN A 247 -5.81 1.50 -20.25
C GLN A 247 -5.35 1.28 -21.70
N GLU A 248 -5.49 2.28 -22.57
CA GLU A 248 -4.99 2.19 -23.96
C GLU A 248 -3.45 2.04 -24.00
N GLN A 249 -2.75 2.75 -23.11
CA GLN A 249 -1.28 2.71 -23.05
C GLN A 249 -0.77 1.46 -22.31
N TYR A 250 -1.50 0.95 -21.32
CA TYR A 250 -1.12 -0.22 -20.51
C TYR A 250 -2.15 -1.36 -20.65
N PRO A 251 -2.28 -2.00 -21.81
CA PRO A 251 -3.34 -2.98 -22.09
C PRO A 251 -3.19 -4.30 -21.31
N ASN A 252 -2.01 -4.55 -20.70
CA ASN A 252 -1.78 -5.69 -19.83
C ASN A 252 -2.53 -5.56 -18.50
N ALA A 253 -2.69 -4.34 -18.00
CA ALA A 253 -3.46 -4.11 -16.78
C ALA A 253 -4.95 -4.40 -17.02
N LYS A 254 -5.52 -5.20 -16.13
CA LYS A 254 -6.93 -5.63 -16.20
C LYS A 254 -7.81 -4.95 -15.17
N MET A 255 -7.18 -4.33 -14.17
CA MET A 255 -7.87 -3.57 -13.12
C MET A 255 -7.18 -2.22 -12.89
N PHE A 256 -7.98 -1.17 -12.78
CA PHE A 256 -7.55 0.19 -12.45
C PHE A 256 -8.42 0.70 -11.31
N ALA A 257 -7.85 0.89 -10.14
CA ALA A 257 -8.58 1.20 -8.92
C ALA A 257 -8.11 2.49 -8.25
N THR A 258 -9.04 3.24 -7.69
CA THR A 258 -8.75 4.40 -6.84
C THR A 258 -9.78 4.56 -5.73
N THR A 259 -9.35 5.17 -4.64
CA THR A 259 -10.25 5.65 -3.59
C THR A 259 -10.70 7.08 -3.91
N LEU A 260 -11.97 7.36 -3.65
CA LEU A 260 -12.56 8.68 -3.75
C LEU A 260 -12.72 9.25 -2.34
N ARG A 261 -12.06 10.38 -2.07
CA ARG A 261 -12.07 10.94 -0.72
C ARG A 261 -12.32 12.44 -0.74
N GLN A 262 -13.21 12.87 0.17
CA GLN A 262 -13.35 14.27 0.56
C GLN A 262 -13.16 14.39 2.08
N VAL A 263 -12.29 15.28 2.49
CA VAL A 263 -12.02 15.54 3.92
C VAL A 263 -12.98 16.61 4.41
N ILE A 264 -13.82 16.29 5.38
CA ILE A 264 -14.71 17.22 6.08
C ILE A 264 -13.99 17.79 7.30
N SER A 265 -13.39 16.90 8.09
CA SER A 265 -12.55 17.22 9.25
C SER A 265 -11.50 16.12 9.43
N ALA A 266 -10.63 16.22 10.43
CA ALA A 266 -9.70 15.12 10.76
C ALA A 266 -10.43 13.84 11.18
N ASN A 267 -11.69 13.93 11.60
CA ASN A 267 -12.50 12.82 12.13
C ASN A 267 -13.62 12.39 11.20
N GLU A 268 -13.91 13.11 10.14
CA GLU A 268 -15.02 12.82 9.24
C GLU A 268 -14.59 12.99 7.80
N HIS A 269 -14.75 11.92 7.03
CA HIS A 269 -14.49 11.91 5.58
C HIS A 269 -15.71 11.36 4.85
N LEU A 270 -15.88 11.80 3.60
CA LEU A 270 -16.62 11.03 2.60
C LEU A 270 -15.62 10.09 1.93
N TRP A 271 -15.94 8.80 1.95
CA TRP A 271 -15.08 7.74 1.45
C TRP A 271 -15.84 6.88 0.44
N GLY A 272 -15.33 6.82 -0.76
CA GLY A 272 -15.81 6.02 -1.87
C GLY A 272 -14.66 5.35 -2.61
N ALA A 273 -14.97 4.62 -3.67
CA ALA A 273 -13.98 4.00 -4.51
C ALA A 273 -14.51 3.76 -5.93
N ILE A 274 -13.62 3.65 -6.89
CA ILE A 274 -13.96 3.34 -8.28
C ILE A 274 -12.99 2.33 -8.84
N LEU A 275 -13.50 1.41 -9.65
CA LEU A 275 -12.75 0.35 -10.31
C LEU A 275 -13.16 0.25 -11.78
N LEU A 276 -12.20 0.22 -12.69
CA LEU A 276 -12.37 -0.26 -14.04
C LEU A 276 -11.81 -1.70 -14.10
N ALA A 277 -12.65 -2.65 -14.49
CA ALA A 277 -12.24 -4.03 -14.72
C ALA A 277 -13.06 -4.64 -15.85
N ASP A 278 -12.42 -5.41 -16.73
CA ASP A 278 -13.05 -6.09 -17.87
C ASP A 278 -13.92 -5.13 -18.74
N GLY A 279 -13.46 -3.88 -18.89
CA GLY A 279 -14.15 -2.83 -19.65
C GLY A 279 -15.40 -2.26 -18.98
N LYS A 280 -15.67 -2.61 -17.72
CA LYS A 280 -16.80 -2.11 -16.93
C LYS A 280 -16.34 -1.25 -15.77
N TRP A 281 -17.12 -0.22 -15.47
CA TRP A 281 -16.94 0.65 -14.32
C TRP A 281 -17.80 0.19 -13.16
N TYR A 282 -17.18 0.07 -11.99
CA TYR A 282 -17.81 -0.19 -10.70
C TYR A 282 -17.53 1.01 -9.80
N VAL A 283 -18.53 1.51 -9.09
CA VAL A 283 -18.41 2.71 -8.26
C VAL A 283 -19.04 2.42 -6.90
N GLU A 284 -18.27 2.56 -5.84
CA GLU A 284 -18.77 2.71 -4.49
C GLU A 284 -18.94 4.19 -4.20
N GLU A 285 -20.18 4.63 -4.14
CA GLU A 285 -20.52 6.03 -3.86
C GLU A 285 -19.97 6.46 -2.50
N PRO A 286 -19.44 7.68 -2.39
CA PRO A 286 -18.87 8.14 -1.14
C PRO A 286 -19.89 8.18 0.00
N ARG A 287 -19.57 7.48 1.07
CA ARG A 287 -20.33 7.46 2.32
C ARG A 287 -19.56 8.18 3.42
N ALA A 288 -20.26 8.83 4.35
CA ALA A 288 -19.66 9.45 5.52
C ALA A 288 -19.08 8.36 6.45
N ILE A 289 -17.83 8.51 6.80
CA ILE A 289 -17.13 7.63 7.75
C ILE A 289 -16.51 8.43 8.88
N GLN A 290 -16.44 7.82 10.05
CA GLN A 290 -15.66 8.35 11.17
C GLN A 290 -14.22 7.84 11.09
N VAL A 291 -13.28 8.75 11.28
CA VAL A 291 -11.84 8.50 11.13
C VAL A 291 -11.14 8.71 12.48
N LEU A 292 -10.45 7.67 12.94
CA LEU A 292 -9.49 7.80 14.05
C LEU A 292 -8.13 8.24 13.52
N ASP A 293 -7.66 7.59 12.47
CA ASP A 293 -6.46 7.98 11.73
C ASP A 293 -6.66 7.74 10.24
N ARG A 294 -6.26 8.69 9.41
CA ARG A 294 -6.41 8.57 7.95
C ARG A 294 -5.30 7.79 7.27
N ILE A 295 -4.16 7.58 7.96
CA ILE A 295 -3.00 6.89 7.41
C ILE A 295 -3.32 5.40 7.30
N GLY A 296 -2.89 4.77 6.21
CA GLY A 296 -3.15 3.35 5.96
C GLY A 296 -4.51 3.03 5.32
N GLY A 297 -5.43 4.00 5.19
CA GLY A 297 -6.74 3.77 4.54
C GLY A 297 -6.60 3.31 3.08
N GLY A 298 -5.66 3.89 2.33
CA GLY A 298 -5.33 3.46 0.96
C GLY A 298 -4.74 2.05 0.92
N ASP A 299 -3.82 1.75 1.84
CA ASP A 299 -3.19 0.44 1.96
C ASP A 299 -4.24 -0.64 2.32
N GLY A 300 -5.16 -0.30 3.25
CA GLY A 300 -6.30 -1.16 3.60
C GLY A 300 -7.20 -1.43 2.40
N PHE A 301 -7.52 -0.40 1.60
CA PHE A 301 -8.27 -0.55 0.36
C PHE A 301 -7.56 -1.49 -0.62
N SER A 302 -6.29 -1.24 -0.91
CA SER A 302 -5.48 -2.04 -1.82
C SER A 302 -5.38 -3.49 -1.34
N GLY A 303 -5.16 -3.72 -0.04
CA GLY A 303 -5.12 -5.06 0.55
C GLY A 303 -6.43 -5.83 0.41
N GLY A 304 -7.56 -5.18 0.65
CA GLY A 304 -8.87 -5.80 0.48
C GLY A 304 -9.24 -6.08 -0.97
N LEU A 305 -8.92 -5.16 -1.88
CA LEU A 305 -9.08 -5.38 -3.32
C LEU A 305 -8.30 -6.61 -3.78
N LEU A 306 -7.00 -6.68 -3.42
CA LEU A 306 -6.13 -7.80 -3.79
C LEU A 306 -6.54 -9.12 -3.12
N TYR A 307 -7.06 -9.07 -1.90
CA TYR A 307 -7.66 -10.25 -1.27
C TYR A 307 -8.84 -10.80 -2.07
N GLY A 308 -9.71 -9.92 -2.58
CA GLY A 308 -10.79 -10.32 -3.48
C GLY A 308 -10.27 -10.95 -4.78
N VAL A 309 -9.22 -10.40 -5.38
CA VAL A 309 -8.54 -10.97 -6.57
C VAL A 309 -8.00 -12.36 -6.26
N LEU A 310 -7.33 -12.56 -5.12
CA LEU A 310 -6.81 -13.85 -4.66
C LEU A 310 -7.90 -14.93 -4.49
N ASN A 311 -9.11 -14.52 -4.18
CA ASN A 311 -10.26 -15.43 -4.04
C ASN A 311 -11.06 -15.58 -5.34
N GLY A 312 -10.62 -14.97 -6.45
CA GLY A 312 -11.32 -15.04 -7.72
C GLY A 312 -12.72 -14.41 -7.70
N TRP A 313 -12.94 -13.41 -6.85
CA TRP A 313 -14.23 -12.75 -6.75
C TRP A 313 -14.49 -11.84 -7.95
N GLU A 314 -15.79 -11.61 -8.22
CA GLU A 314 -16.22 -10.62 -9.21
C GLU A 314 -15.67 -9.23 -8.85
N PRO A 315 -15.34 -8.39 -9.84
CA PRO A 315 -14.71 -7.08 -9.60
C PRO A 315 -15.48 -6.17 -8.65
N GLU A 316 -16.81 -6.18 -8.71
CA GLU A 316 -17.65 -5.41 -7.79
C GLU A 316 -17.44 -5.84 -6.33
N LYS A 317 -17.38 -7.13 -6.07
CA LYS A 317 -17.15 -7.69 -4.75
C LYS A 317 -15.74 -7.36 -4.25
N CYS A 318 -14.73 -7.37 -5.13
CA CYS A 318 -13.36 -6.93 -4.79
C CYS A 318 -13.35 -5.45 -4.36
N LEU A 319 -14.05 -4.58 -5.11
CA LEU A 319 -14.16 -3.16 -4.80
C LEU A 319 -14.84 -2.91 -3.45
N GLN A 320 -15.96 -3.57 -3.20
CA GLN A 320 -16.73 -3.47 -1.95
C GLN A 320 -15.92 -3.89 -0.73
N PHE A 321 -15.20 -4.99 -0.85
CA PHE A 321 -14.33 -5.48 0.22
C PHE A 321 -13.15 -4.54 0.47
N GLY A 322 -12.51 -4.04 -0.61
CA GLY A 322 -11.47 -3.01 -0.52
C GLY A 322 -11.97 -1.73 0.13
N TRP A 323 -13.17 -1.26 -0.22
CA TRP A 323 -13.79 -0.11 0.42
C TRP A 323 -13.90 -0.32 1.94
N ALA A 324 -14.40 -1.48 2.36
CA ALA A 324 -14.63 -1.79 3.78
C ALA A 324 -13.33 -1.94 4.58
N THR A 325 -12.29 -2.57 4.01
CA THR A 325 -10.98 -2.70 4.66
C THR A 325 -10.25 -1.36 4.76
N GLY A 326 -10.46 -0.45 3.79
CA GLY A 326 -9.98 0.93 3.88
C GLY A 326 -10.66 1.71 5.03
N VAL A 327 -11.98 1.54 5.22
CA VAL A 327 -12.71 2.11 6.37
C VAL A 327 -12.22 1.49 7.69
N MET A 328 -11.98 0.18 7.71
CA MET A 328 -11.45 -0.50 8.90
C MET A 328 -10.09 0.08 9.30
N ALA A 329 -9.18 0.28 8.37
CA ALA A 329 -7.88 0.90 8.64
C ALA A 329 -8.06 2.32 9.20
N ALA A 330 -8.92 3.13 8.59
CA ALA A 330 -9.20 4.50 9.04
C ALA A 330 -9.89 4.57 10.42
N SER A 331 -10.48 3.47 10.91
CA SER A 331 -11.14 3.37 12.21
C SER A 331 -10.22 2.90 13.35
N SER A 332 -8.92 2.78 13.10
CA SER A 332 -7.91 2.40 14.09
C SER A 332 -6.82 3.46 14.20
N LEU A 333 -5.97 3.37 15.23
CA LEU A 333 -4.75 4.18 15.36
C LEU A 333 -3.53 3.49 14.75
N ASN A 334 -3.73 2.35 14.08
CA ASN A 334 -2.70 1.65 13.34
C ASN A 334 -2.71 2.10 11.88
N ASP A 335 -1.58 1.99 11.19
CA ASP A 335 -1.48 2.21 9.74
C ASP A 335 -2.12 1.10 8.91
N TYR A 336 -2.56 0.02 9.54
CA TYR A 336 -3.07 -1.17 8.90
C TYR A 336 -4.34 -1.68 9.60
N ALA A 337 -5.15 -2.42 8.85
CA ALA A 337 -6.30 -3.13 9.38
C ALA A 337 -5.95 -4.60 9.67
N GLU A 338 -6.53 -5.16 10.73
CA GLU A 338 -6.40 -6.56 11.13
C GLU A 338 -7.81 -7.16 11.28
N PRO A 339 -8.48 -7.53 10.17
CA PRO A 339 -9.79 -8.16 10.26
C PRO A 339 -9.70 -9.51 10.96
N ALA A 340 -10.60 -9.76 11.89
CA ALA A 340 -10.71 -11.05 12.57
C ALA A 340 -11.19 -12.15 11.62
N ASP A 341 -12.10 -11.79 10.71
CA ASP A 341 -12.64 -12.66 9.67
C ASP A 341 -13.28 -11.82 8.54
N GLU A 342 -13.68 -12.48 7.44
CA GLU A 342 -14.38 -11.81 6.33
C GLU A 342 -15.73 -11.21 6.76
N LYS A 343 -16.43 -11.85 7.73
CA LYS A 343 -17.72 -11.38 8.21
C LYS A 343 -17.61 -9.99 8.81
N GLN A 344 -16.57 -9.72 9.61
CA GLN A 344 -16.32 -8.39 10.20
C GLN A 344 -16.19 -7.32 9.10
N VAL A 345 -15.48 -7.62 8.02
CA VAL A 345 -15.31 -6.69 6.89
C VAL A 345 -16.64 -6.43 6.20
N TRP A 346 -17.44 -7.48 5.94
CA TRP A 346 -18.76 -7.34 5.32
C TRP A 346 -19.77 -6.62 6.22
N ASP A 347 -19.64 -6.73 7.54
CA ASP A 347 -20.47 -5.98 8.48
C ASP A 347 -20.17 -4.48 8.41
N ILE A 348 -18.89 -4.11 8.28
CA ILE A 348 -18.50 -2.71 8.03
C ILE A 348 -19.09 -2.20 6.71
N TYR A 349 -18.98 -2.98 5.64
CA TYR A 349 -19.55 -2.60 4.33
C TYR A 349 -21.06 -2.32 4.42
N LYS A 350 -21.79 -3.17 5.16
CA LYS A 350 -23.23 -3.06 5.37
C LYS A 350 -23.63 -1.97 6.40
N GLY A 351 -22.67 -1.35 7.07
CA GLY A 351 -22.93 -0.38 8.16
C GLY A 351 -23.51 -1.03 9.42
N ASN A 352 -23.22 -2.31 9.66
CA ASN A 352 -23.73 -3.04 10.82
C ASN A 352 -22.82 -2.83 12.03
N ALA A 353 -23.10 -1.77 12.80
CA ALA A 353 -22.35 -1.40 14.01
C ALA A 353 -22.92 -2.00 15.31
N ARG A 354 -23.82 -2.97 15.22
CA ARG A 354 -24.41 -3.61 16.41
C ARG A 354 -23.42 -4.57 17.06
N VAL A 355 -23.49 -4.68 18.39
CA VAL A 355 -22.71 -5.67 19.14
C VAL A 355 -23.01 -7.08 18.59
N GLN A 356 -21.97 -7.76 18.17
CA GLN A 356 -22.04 -9.16 17.75
C GLN A 356 -21.78 -10.07 18.96
N ARG A 357 -22.62 -11.06 19.16
CA ARG A 357 -22.56 -12.04 20.26
C ARG A 357 -22.42 -13.43 19.68
#